data_825f62bca6add6331699ad963a212fd2
#
_entry.id   825f62bca6add6331699ad963a212fd2
#
_cell.length_a   1.000
_cell.length_b   1.000
_cell.length_c   1.000
_cell.angle_alpha   90.00
_cell.angle_beta   90.00
_cell.angle_gamma   90.00
#
_symmetry.space_group_name_H-M   'P 1'
#
loop_
_entity.id
_entity.type
_entity.pdbx_description
1 polymer ?
#
loop_
_entity_poly.entity_id
_entity_poly.type
_entity_poly.pdbx_seq_one_letter_code
_entity_poly.pdbx_strand_id
1 'polypeptide(L)'
;KKGGSFLLNCSWDLDELNQRLPAKVKRFLAENDINFYTIDGIKIGKEIGLGGRINTILQAAFFNIAKIIPIEKAVEYMKDAATKSYGKKGEKVVAMNHAAIDRGVTDAVKVEIPADWKNAVDETVQEAAVEGRKEVVDFVNNILTPVNAQRGDALPVSAFVGMEDGTMPQGTAAYEKRGIAVDVPEWMPENCIQCNFCAYVC
;
A
#
# COMPACT_ATOMS: atom_id res chain seq x y z
N LYS A 1 20.34 4.56 3.76
CA LYS A 1 21.48 5.50 3.77
C LYS A 1 21.14 6.65 4.69
N LYS A 2 22.06 7.04 5.57
CA LYS A 2 21.86 8.16 6.49
C LYS A 2 21.49 9.45 5.73
N GLY A 3 20.53 10.23 6.26
CA GLY A 3 20.03 11.45 5.61
C GLY A 3 19.19 11.23 4.36
N GLY A 4 18.85 9.99 4.04
CA GLY A 4 17.96 9.67 2.91
C GLY A 4 16.53 10.13 3.15
N SER A 5 15.67 9.99 2.12
CA SER A 5 14.25 10.28 2.23
C SER A 5 13.42 9.00 2.12
N PHE A 6 12.34 8.92 2.88
CA PHE A 6 11.37 7.83 2.85
C PHE A 6 9.96 8.43 2.73
N LEU A 7 9.23 8.02 1.71
CA LEU A 7 7.82 8.40 1.49
C LEU A 7 6.93 7.18 1.72
N LEU A 8 5.97 7.30 2.63
CA LEU A 8 4.97 6.29 2.91
C LEU A 8 3.60 6.75 2.40
N ASN A 9 2.97 5.91 1.59
CA ASN A 9 1.59 6.13 1.19
C ASN A 9 0.65 5.59 2.28
N CYS A 10 0.08 6.47 3.07
CA CYS A 10 -0.88 6.14 4.12
C CYS A 10 -1.71 7.35 4.52
N SER A 11 -2.86 7.09 5.17
CA SER A 11 -3.73 8.11 5.78
C SER A 11 -3.41 8.36 7.26
N TRP A 12 -2.35 7.76 7.80
CA TRP A 12 -2.07 7.71 9.23
C TRP A 12 -1.53 9.05 9.75
N ASP A 13 -2.08 9.48 10.86
CA ASP A 13 -1.53 10.55 11.67
C ASP A 13 -0.30 10.06 12.49
N LEU A 14 0.29 10.94 13.30
CA LEU A 14 1.49 10.59 14.07
C LEU A 14 1.23 9.49 15.11
N ASP A 15 0.05 9.47 15.72
CA ASP A 15 -0.31 8.47 16.72
C ASP A 15 -0.50 7.10 16.06
N GLU A 16 -1.19 7.07 14.93
CA GLU A 16 -1.32 5.84 14.14
C GLU A 16 0.02 5.35 13.59
N LEU A 17 0.89 6.25 13.12
CA LEU A 17 2.27 5.90 12.71
C LEU A 17 3.04 5.28 13.87
N ASN A 18 2.88 5.83 15.07
CA ASN A 18 3.53 5.30 16.27
C ASN A 18 3.02 3.90 16.64
N GLN A 19 1.75 3.63 16.44
CA GLN A 19 1.15 2.32 16.73
C GLN A 19 1.45 1.28 15.64
N ARG A 20 1.42 1.67 14.36
CA ARG A 20 1.42 0.75 13.22
C ARG A 20 2.81 0.48 12.64
N LEU A 21 3.76 1.42 12.80
CA LEU A 21 5.11 1.19 12.31
C LEU A 21 5.87 0.20 13.20
N PRO A 22 6.50 -0.85 12.62
CA PRO A 22 7.36 -1.75 13.38
C PRO A 22 8.49 -1.00 14.06
N ALA A 23 8.85 -1.40 15.28
CA ALA A 23 9.91 -0.75 16.06
C ALA A 23 11.25 -0.71 15.28
N LYS A 24 11.56 -1.75 14.51
CA LYS A 24 12.76 -1.76 13.65
C LYS A 24 12.75 -0.61 12.64
N VAL A 25 11.58 -0.28 12.06
CA VAL A 25 11.45 0.84 11.11
C VAL A 25 11.60 2.16 11.85
N LYS A 26 10.90 2.33 12.97
CA LYS A 26 11.00 3.53 13.82
C LYS A 26 12.44 3.83 14.22
N ARG A 27 13.16 2.82 14.75
CA ARG A 27 14.58 2.96 15.12
C ARG A 27 15.44 3.35 13.90
N PHE A 28 15.26 2.66 12.78
CA PHE A 28 16.03 2.96 11.56
C PHE A 28 15.83 4.41 11.09
N LEU A 29 14.60 4.92 11.09
CA LEU A 29 14.27 6.28 10.71
C LEU A 29 14.99 7.30 11.63
N ALA A 30 14.90 7.06 12.94
CA ALA A 30 15.46 7.98 13.96
C ALA A 30 16.99 7.93 14.06
N GLU A 31 17.62 6.75 13.91
CA GLU A 31 19.07 6.58 13.99
C GLU A 31 19.81 7.08 12.74
N ASN A 32 19.14 7.06 11.61
CA ASN A 32 19.73 7.41 10.32
C ASN A 32 19.35 8.79 9.82
N ASP A 33 18.73 9.62 10.64
CA ASP A 33 18.31 11.00 10.29
C ASP A 33 17.52 11.02 8.97
N ILE A 34 16.59 10.09 8.81
CA ILE A 34 15.79 9.95 7.57
C ILE A 34 14.78 11.10 7.47
N ASN A 35 14.69 11.72 6.31
CA ASN A 35 13.60 12.64 6.00
C ASN A 35 12.35 11.82 5.71
N PHE A 36 11.45 11.74 6.68
CA PHE A 36 10.24 10.93 6.58
C PHE A 36 9.07 11.78 6.07
N TYR A 37 8.34 11.25 5.10
CA TYR A 37 7.16 11.89 4.51
C TYR A 37 6.01 10.90 4.43
N THR A 38 4.78 11.41 4.56
CA THR A 38 3.54 10.67 4.29
C THR A 38 2.72 11.37 3.21
N ILE A 39 1.92 10.61 2.49
CA ILE A 39 0.93 11.10 1.53
C ILE A 39 -0.25 10.13 1.49
N ASP A 40 -1.48 10.63 1.51
CA ASP A 40 -2.66 9.81 1.29
C ASP A 40 -3.06 9.84 -0.20
N GLY A 41 -2.32 9.07 -0.99
CA GLY A 41 -2.55 8.97 -2.43
C GLY A 41 -3.92 8.37 -2.76
N ILE A 42 -4.46 7.51 -1.91
CA ILE A 42 -5.79 6.88 -2.10
C ILE A 42 -6.89 7.93 -1.96
N LYS A 43 -6.86 8.74 -0.90
CA LYS A 43 -7.80 9.85 -0.71
C LYS A 43 -7.73 10.83 -1.87
N ILE A 44 -6.52 11.27 -2.24
CA ILE A 44 -6.30 12.18 -3.37
C ILE A 44 -6.88 11.56 -4.66
N GLY A 45 -6.58 10.29 -4.94
CA GLY A 45 -7.09 9.59 -6.12
C GLY A 45 -8.61 9.53 -6.18
N LYS A 46 -9.29 9.31 -5.04
CA LYS A 46 -10.75 9.36 -4.92
C LYS A 46 -11.30 10.75 -5.23
N GLU A 47 -10.74 11.77 -4.59
CA GLU A 47 -11.19 13.19 -4.73
C GLU A 47 -11.10 13.69 -6.16
N ILE A 48 -10.08 13.31 -6.92
CA ILE A 48 -9.88 13.72 -8.31
C ILE A 48 -10.51 12.77 -9.34
N GLY A 49 -11.13 11.66 -8.89
CA GLY A 49 -11.83 10.70 -9.75
C GLY A 49 -10.95 9.64 -10.41
N LEU A 50 -9.71 9.46 -9.96
CA LEU A 50 -8.80 8.39 -10.42
C LEU A 50 -8.94 7.08 -9.63
N GLY A 51 -9.70 7.10 -8.52
CA GLY A 51 -9.85 5.94 -7.64
C GLY A 51 -8.51 5.48 -7.06
N GLY A 52 -8.19 4.19 -7.17
CA GLY A 52 -6.93 3.62 -6.67
C GLY A 52 -5.69 3.85 -7.56
N ARG A 53 -5.79 4.62 -8.64
CA ARG A 53 -4.66 4.88 -9.55
C ARG A 53 -3.79 6.00 -9.03
N ILE A 54 -2.88 5.68 -8.13
CA ILE A 54 -2.07 6.65 -7.38
C ILE A 54 -0.65 6.83 -7.91
N ASN A 55 -0.24 6.07 -8.93
CA ASN A 55 1.13 6.08 -9.45
C ASN A 55 1.61 7.49 -9.84
N THR A 56 0.79 8.27 -10.54
CA THR A 56 1.14 9.63 -10.96
C THR A 56 1.28 10.57 -9.75
N ILE A 57 0.44 10.42 -8.73
CA ILE A 57 0.52 11.19 -7.47
C ILE A 57 1.85 10.90 -6.77
N LEU A 58 2.19 9.61 -6.59
CA LEU A 58 3.43 9.21 -5.92
C LEU A 58 4.67 9.60 -6.71
N GLN A 59 4.63 9.56 -8.05
CA GLN A 59 5.73 9.99 -8.90
C GLN A 59 5.98 11.50 -8.76
N ALA A 60 4.93 12.32 -8.69
CA ALA A 60 5.06 13.75 -8.48
C ALA A 60 5.64 14.08 -7.09
N ALA A 61 5.16 13.39 -6.05
CA ALA A 61 5.72 13.49 -4.71
C ALA A 61 7.21 13.10 -4.67
N PHE A 62 7.59 12.03 -5.40
CA PHE A 62 8.98 11.62 -5.52
C PHE A 62 9.86 12.73 -6.10
N PHE A 63 9.48 13.35 -7.22
CA PHE A 63 10.26 14.42 -7.83
C PHE A 63 10.40 15.63 -6.90
N ASN A 64 9.33 15.97 -6.18
CA ASN A 64 9.36 17.07 -5.21
C ASN A 64 10.31 16.80 -4.03
N ILE A 65 10.34 15.56 -3.53
CA ILE A 65 11.17 15.17 -2.39
C ILE A 65 12.64 14.95 -2.82
N ALA A 66 12.85 14.23 -3.92
CA ALA A 66 14.17 13.83 -4.38
C ALA A 66 14.95 14.97 -5.06
N LYS A 67 14.26 15.98 -5.61
CA LYS A 67 14.84 17.16 -6.26
C LYS A 67 15.93 16.84 -7.30
N ILE A 68 15.72 15.77 -8.07
CA ILE A 68 16.67 15.32 -9.11
C ILE A 68 16.77 16.34 -10.26
N ILE A 69 15.64 17.00 -10.55
CA ILE A 69 15.52 18.10 -11.52
C ILE A 69 14.66 19.20 -10.85
N PRO A 70 14.71 20.45 -11.35
CA PRO A 70 13.83 21.51 -10.87
C PRO A 70 12.37 21.07 -10.93
N ILE A 71 11.62 21.31 -9.85
CA ILE A 71 10.25 20.78 -9.72
C ILE A 71 9.31 21.30 -10.81
N GLU A 72 9.48 22.53 -11.24
CA GLU A 72 8.71 23.15 -12.31
C GLU A 72 8.87 22.37 -13.62
N LYS A 73 10.11 21.97 -13.95
CA LYS A 73 10.39 21.13 -15.13
C LYS A 73 9.85 19.72 -14.97
N ALA A 74 9.94 19.14 -13.77
CA ALA A 74 9.36 17.83 -13.51
C ALA A 74 7.83 17.83 -13.76
N VAL A 75 7.15 18.83 -13.22
CA VAL A 75 5.69 19.01 -13.42
C VAL A 75 5.35 19.20 -14.89
N GLU A 76 6.08 20.04 -15.61
CA GLU A 76 5.90 20.26 -17.05
C GLU A 76 6.03 18.92 -17.83
N TYR A 77 7.12 18.21 -17.65
CA TYR A 77 7.35 16.93 -18.34
C TYR A 77 6.32 15.86 -17.97
N MET A 78 5.91 15.80 -16.71
CA MET A 78 4.88 14.85 -16.30
C MET A 78 3.51 15.19 -16.91
N LYS A 79 3.13 16.47 -16.97
CA LYS A 79 1.89 16.92 -17.60
C LYS A 79 1.89 16.67 -19.11
N ASP A 80 3.00 16.92 -19.78
CA ASP A 80 3.17 16.62 -21.20
C ASP A 80 3.05 15.12 -21.47
N ALA A 81 3.71 14.30 -20.66
CA ALA A 81 3.63 12.84 -20.77
C ALA A 81 2.21 12.32 -20.51
N ALA A 82 1.52 12.87 -19.52
CA ALA A 82 0.12 12.55 -19.25
C ALA A 82 -0.80 12.93 -20.41
N THR A 83 -0.61 14.11 -20.99
CA THR A 83 -1.38 14.57 -22.14
C THR A 83 -1.16 13.65 -23.36
N LYS A 84 0.08 13.27 -23.63
CA LYS A 84 0.40 12.33 -24.74
C LYS A 84 -0.20 10.95 -24.50
N SER A 85 -0.12 10.42 -23.27
CA SER A 85 -0.59 9.08 -22.92
C SER A 85 -2.11 8.96 -22.84
N TYR A 86 -2.77 9.99 -22.36
CA TYR A 86 -4.20 9.96 -22.06
C TYR A 86 -5.06 10.80 -22.98
N GLY A 87 -4.47 11.58 -23.90
CA GLY A 87 -5.23 12.47 -24.81
C GLY A 87 -6.34 11.77 -25.59
N LYS A 88 -6.08 10.53 -26.04
CA LYS A 88 -7.08 9.69 -26.74
C LYS A 88 -8.25 9.26 -25.85
N LYS A 89 -8.12 9.35 -24.50
CA LYS A 89 -9.17 8.99 -23.53
C LYS A 89 -10.06 10.20 -23.16
N GLY A 90 -9.79 11.35 -23.75
CA GLY A 90 -10.55 12.59 -23.57
C GLY A 90 -9.95 13.55 -22.55
N GLU A 91 -10.32 14.82 -22.68
CA GLU A 91 -9.78 15.94 -21.89
C GLU A 91 -10.00 15.78 -20.38
N LYS A 92 -11.12 15.18 -19.97
CA LYS A 92 -11.41 14.91 -18.56
C LYS A 92 -10.36 14.01 -17.92
N VAL A 93 -9.91 12.97 -18.62
CA VAL A 93 -8.88 12.03 -18.10
C VAL A 93 -7.53 12.73 -18.03
N VAL A 94 -7.19 13.57 -19.00
CA VAL A 94 -5.98 14.40 -18.97
C VAL A 94 -6.00 15.33 -17.78
N ALA A 95 -7.10 16.07 -17.58
CA ALA A 95 -7.26 17.00 -16.46
C ALA A 95 -7.13 16.31 -15.09
N MET A 96 -7.72 15.13 -14.93
CA MET A 96 -7.56 14.34 -13.69
C MET A 96 -6.10 13.96 -13.44
N ASN A 97 -5.34 13.58 -14.47
CA ASN A 97 -3.92 13.26 -14.32
C ASN A 97 -3.06 14.51 -14.04
N HIS A 98 -3.40 15.66 -14.63
CA HIS A 98 -2.75 16.93 -14.28
C HIS A 98 -3.00 17.30 -12.82
N ALA A 99 -4.25 17.19 -12.34
CA ALA A 99 -4.58 17.41 -10.93
C ALA A 99 -3.83 16.43 -9.99
N ALA A 100 -3.65 15.19 -10.41
CA ALA A 100 -2.87 14.21 -9.67
C ALA A 100 -1.40 14.62 -9.51
N ILE A 101 -0.80 15.19 -10.57
CA ILE A 101 0.57 15.70 -10.54
C ILE A 101 0.67 16.87 -9.55
N ASP A 102 -0.24 17.85 -9.67
CA ASP A 102 -0.25 19.03 -8.81
C ASP A 102 -0.41 18.66 -7.34
N ARG A 103 -1.39 17.78 -7.02
CA ARG A 103 -1.62 17.29 -5.67
C ARG A 103 -0.46 16.45 -5.13
N GLY A 104 0.17 15.63 -5.97
CA GLY A 104 1.36 14.87 -5.57
C GLY A 104 2.52 15.75 -5.14
N VAL A 105 2.68 16.92 -5.76
CA VAL A 105 3.71 17.90 -5.37
C VAL A 105 3.38 18.57 -4.05
N THR A 106 2.11 18.91 -3.80
CA THR A 106 1.71 19.75 -2.67
C THR A 106 1.33 18.99 -1.41
N ASP A 107 0.82 17.77 -1.53
CA ASP A 107 0.14 17.07 -0.45
C ASP A 107 1.03 16.10 0.33
N ALA A 108 2.30 15.94 -0.05
CA ALA A 108 3.25 15.19 0.74
C ALA A 108 3.65 15.97 2.00
N VAL A 109 3.41 15.38 3.18
CA VAL A 109 3.66 15.99 4.48
C VAL A 109 4.94 15.43 5.08
N LYS A 110 5.85 16.32 5.50
CA LYS A 110 7.03 15.91 6.26
C LYS A 110 6.63 15.57 7.70
N VAL A 111 7.03 14.39 8.16
CA VAL A 111 6.77 13.91 9.51
C VAL A 111 7.99 14.21 10.38
N GLU A 112 7.78 14.90 11.49
CA GLU A 112 8.80 15.06 12.51
C GLU A 112 8.95 13.75 13.28
N ILE A 113 10.14 13.14 13.21
CA ILE A 113 10.41 11.84 13.83
C ILE A 113 10.56 12.03 15.34
N PRO A 114 9.72 11.39 16.18
CA PRO A 114 9.85 11.47 17.63
C PRO A 114 11.19 10.92 18.13
N ALA A 115 11.78 11.57 19.11
CA ALA A 115 13.09 11.20 19.66
C ALA A 115 13.07 9.82 20.34
N ASP A 116 11.95 9.42 20.90
CA ASP A 116 11.71 8.13 21.56
C ASP A 116 11.71 6.95 20.58
N TRP A 117 11.49 7.19 19.26
CA TRP A 117 11.57 6.14 18.27
C TRP A 117 12.93 5.45 18.20
N LYS A 118 14.00 6.07 18.66
CA LYS A 118 15.32 5.42 18.81
C LYS A 118 15.30 4.21 19.74
N ASN A 119 14.41 4.26 20.75
CA ASN A 119 14.26 3.21 21.76
C ASN A 119 12.99 2.38 21.56
N ALA A 120 12.33 2.47 20.40
CA ALA A 120 11.11 1.74 20.13
C ALA A 120 11.32 0.22 20.29
N VAL A 121 10.37 -0.42 20.98
CA VAL A 121 10.32 -1.88 21.16
C VAL A 121 9.04 -2.36 20.51
N ASP A 122 9.10 -3.48 19.77
CA ASP A 122 7.90 -4.09 19.24
C ASP A 122 7.08 -4.64 20.40
N GLU A 123 5.86 -4.12 20.58
CA GLU A 123 4.87 -4.83 21.35
C GLU A 123 4.65 -6.18 20.64
N THR A 124 4.63 -7.26 21.41
CA THR A 124 4.37 -8.60 20.88
C THR A 124 2.94 -8.59 20.32
N VAL A 125 2.79 -8.20 19.07
CA VAL A 125 1.52 -8.41 18.37
C VAL A 125 1.43 -9.91 18.18
N GLN A 126 0.60 -10.58 18.96
CA GLN A 126 0.19 -11.94 18.66
C GLN A 126 -0.54 -11.85 17.32
N GLU A 127 0.12 -12.26 16.24
CA GLU A 127 -0.58 -12.49 14.99
C GLU A 127 -1.74 -13.43 15.29
N ALA A 128 -2.95 -13.03 14.92
CA ALA A 128 -4.13 -13.88 15.11
C ALA A 128 -3.85 -15.23 14.46
N ALA A 129 -4.06 -16.30 15.22
CA ALA A 129 -3.85 -17.65 14.72
C ALA A 129 -4.70 -17.84 13.45
N VAL A 130 -4.08 -18.41 12.42
CA VAL A 130 -4.80 -18.77 11.20
C VAL A 130 -5.74 -19.93 11.54
N GLU A 131 -7.04 -19.73 11.41
CA GLU A 131 -8.06 -20.72 11.68
C GLU A 131 -8.67 -21.22 10.37
N GLY A 132 -9.03 -22.50 10.29
CA GLY A 132 -9.64 -23.08 9.10
C GLY A 132 -9.30 -24.57 8.94
N ARG A 133 -9.57 -25.10 7.73
CA ARG A 133 -9.20 -26.50 7.42
C ARG A 133 -7.70 -26.69 7.50
N LYS A 134 -7.27 -27.82 8.05
CA LYS A 134 -5.85 -28.08 8.35
C LYS A 134 -4.95 -27.86 7.13
N GLU A 135 -5.32 -28.37 5.96
CA GLU A 135 -4.54 -28.23 4.74
C GLU A 135 -4.39 -26.77 4.29
N VAL A 136 -5.42 -25.95 4.53
CA VAL A 136 -5.37 -24.50 4.24
C VAL A 136 -4.47 -23.77 5.23
N VAL A 137 -4.61 -24.07 6.51
CA VAL A 137 -3.79 -23.49 7.58
C VAL A 137 -2.30 -23.82 7.38
N ASP A 138 -2.00 -25.07 7.06
CA ASP A 138 -0.63 -25.54 6.80
C ASP A 138 -0.04 -24.81 5.59
N PHE A 139 -0.80 -24.67 4.50
CA PHE A 139 -0.35 -23.95 3.31
C PHE A 139 -0.13 -22.47 3.59
N VAL A 140 -1.09 -21.82 4.26
CA VAL A 140 -0.99 -20.39 4.60
C VAL A 140 0.23 -20.10 5.45
N ASN A 141 0.45 -20.88 6.52
CA ASN A 141 1.56 -20.65 7.44
C ASN A 141 2.93 -20.97 6.83
N ASN A 142 3.02 -22.08 6.08
CA ASN A 142 4.31 -22.59 5.61
C ASN A 142 4.72 -22.05 4.23
N ILE A 143 3.78 -21.60 3.41
CA ILE A 143 4.05 -21.16 2.04
C ILE A 143 3.54 -19.73 1.80
N LEU A 144 2.23 -19.51 1.94
CA LEU A 144 1.62 -18.23 1.55
C LEU A 144 2.18 -17.05 2.35
N THR A 145 2.24 -17.17 3.67
CA THR A 145 2.78 -16.10 4.55
C THR A 145 4.25 -15.80 4.28
N PRO A 146 5.17 -16.79 4.19
CA PRO A 146 6.55 -16.54 3.79
C PRO A 146 6.69 -15.88 2.41
N VAL A 147 5.92 -16.32 1.41
CA VAL A 147 5.96 -15.75 0.06
C VAL A 147 5.47 -14.30 0.06
N ASN A 148 4.35 -14.01 0.71
CA ASN A 148 3.82 -12.66 0.84
C ASN A 148 4.76 -11.72 1.62
N ALA A 149 5.53 -12.26 2.56
CA ALA A 149 6.59 -11.54 3.28
C ALA A 149 7.91 -11.41 2.48
N GLN A 150 7.92 -11.75 1.19
CA GLN A 150 9.11 -11.72 0.32
C GLN A 150 10.27 -12.62 0.81
N ARG A 151 9.94 -13.72 1.47
CA ARG A 151 10.88 -14.72 1.97
C ARG A 151 10.72 -16.07 1.29
N GLY A 152 10.05 -16.11 0.14
CA GLY A 152 9.80 -17.32 -0.63
C GLY A 152 11.08 -18.05 -1.08
N ASP A 153 12.15 -17.30 -1.39
CA ASP A 153 13.44 -17.87 -1.79
C ASP A 153 14.10 -18.73 -0.69
N ALA A 154 13.70 -18.57 0.57
CA ALA A 154 14.19 -19.40 1.68
C ALA A 154 13.43 -20.73 1.81
N LEU A 155 12.34 -20.92 1.08
CA LEU A 155 11.58 -22.16 1.13
C LEU A 155 12.29 -23.26 0.36
N PRO A 156 12.47 -24.47 0.96
CA PRO A 156 13.03 -25.60 0.25
C PRO A 156 12.01 -26.11 -0.80
N VAL A 157 12.50 -26.75 -1.85
CA VAL A 157 11.64 -27.37 -2.87
C VAL A 157 10.67 -28.38 -2.26
N SER A 158 11.09 -29.07 -1.19
CA SER A 158 10.24 -30.01 -0.44
C SER A 158 9.03 -29.37 0.25
N ALA A 159 8.98 -28.05 0.40
CA ALA A 159 7.79 -27.37 0.91
C ALA A 159 6.58 -27.50 -0.03
N PHE A 160 6.82 -27.84 -1.31
CA PHE A 160 5.81 -27.97 -2.35
C PHE A 160 5.47 -29.43 -2.69
N VAL A 161 5.89 -30.41 -1.87
CA VAL A 161 5.52 -31.81 -2.05
C VAL A 161 3.99 -31.96 -1.97
N GLY A 162 3.42 -32.63 -2.97
CA GLY A 162 1.98 -32.78 -3.14
C GLY A 162 1.31 -31.63 -3.92
N MET A 163 2.10 -30.70 -4.44
CA MET A 163 1.67 -29.56 -5.27
C MET A 163 2.46 -29.48 -6.58
N GLU A 164 3.04 -30.59 -7.01
CA GLU A 164 3.93 -30.68 -8.18
C GLU A 164 3.21 -30.36 -9.51
N ASP A 165 1.89 -30.56 -9.54
CA ASP A 165 1.01 -30.22 -10.67
C ASP A 165 0.53 -28.75 -10.66
N GLY A 166 0.98 -27.95 -9.67
CA GLY A 166 0.56 -26.55 -9.51
C GLY A 166 -0.75 -26.36 -8.76
N THR A 167 -1.37 -27.42 -8.24
CA THR A 167 -2.56 -27.29 -7.39
C THR A 167 -2.20 -26.74 -6.01
N MET A 168 -3.15 -26.00 -5.41
CA MET A 168 -3.05 -25.51 -4.05
C MET A 168 -4.41 -25.62 -3.35
N PRO A 169 -4.48 -25.59 -2.02
CA PRO A 169 -5.74 -25.63 -1.29
C PRO A 169 -6.65 -24.46 -1.70
N GLN A 170 -7.94 -24.72 -1.89
CA GLN A 170 -8.93 -23.69 -2.18
C GLN A 170 -9.27 -22.86 -0.94
N GLY A 171 -9.64 -21.59 -1.14
CA GLY A 171 -10.05 -20.68 -0.08
C GLY A 171 -8.90 -19.89 0.55
N THR A 172 -7.68 -19.97 0.03
CA THR A 172 -6.51 -19.25 0.54
C THR A 172 -6.60 -17.73 0.37
N ALA A 173 -7.43 -17.24 -0.58
CA ALA A 173 -7.67 -15.81 -0.78
C ALA A 173 -8.21 -15.10 0.47
N ALA A 174 -8.91 -15.80 1.36
CA ALA A 174 -9.40 -15.25 2.63
C ALA A 174 -8.27 -14.78 3.57
N TYR A 175 -7.06 -15.30 3.38
CA TYR A 175 -5.88 -14.99 4.21
C TYR A 175 -4.94 -13.97 3.55
N GLU A 176 -5.26 -13.52 2.35
CA GLU A 176 -4.51 -12.48 1.67
C GLU A 176 -4.95 -11.09 2.15
N LYS A 177 -3.98 -10.24 2.49
CA LYS A 177 -4.23 -8.87 2.99
C LYS A 177 -3.60 -7.84 2.05
N ARG A 178 -3.88 -7.93 0.75
CA ARG A 178 -3.28 -7.04 -0.25
C ARG A 178 -3.92 -5.66 -0.33
N GLY A 179 -5.12 -5.47 0.26
CA GLY A 179 -5.79 -4.17 0.29
C GLY A 179 -6.08 -3.60 -1.10
N ILE A 180 -6.43 -4.44 -2.07
CA ILE A 180 -6.61 -4.05 -3.47
C ILE A 180 -7.88 -3.23 -3.72
N ALA A 181 -8.87 -3.33 -2.83
CA ALA A 181 -10.10 -2.56 -2.91
C ALA A 181 -9.98 -1.27 -2.09
N VAL A 182 -10.35 -0.14 -2.71
CA VAL A 182 -10.40 1.17 -2.06
C VAL A 182 -11.59 1.27 -1.12
N ASP A 183 -12.72 0.68 -1.54
CA ASP A 183 -13.95 0.57 -0.78
C ASP A 183 -14.43 -0.87 -0.85
N VAL A 184 -14.93 -1.38 0.28
CA VAL A 184 -15.53 -2.71 0.37
C VAL A 184 -16.96 -2.60 0.91
N PRO A 185 -17.91 -3.39 0.40
CA PRO A 185 -19.25 -3.41 0.95
C PRO A 185 -19.24 -4.06 2.33
N GLU A 186 -20.00 -3.49 3.25
CA GLU A 186 -20.27 -4.05 4.56
C GLU A 186 -21.67 -4.68 4.56
N TRP A 187 -21.76 -5.95 4.98
CA TRP A 187 -23.04 -6.63 5.13
C TRP A 187 -23.68 -6.29 6.47
N MET A 188 -24.89 -5.73 6.41
CA MET A 188 -25.71 -5.40 7.58
C MET A 188 -26.80 -6.43 7.78
N PRO A 189 -26.66 -7.34 8.78
CA PRO A 189 -27.61 -8.45 8.99
C PRO A 189 -29.04 -7.96 9.24
N GLU A 190 -29.21 -6.86 9.93
CA GLU A 190 -30.51 -6.26 10.26
C GLU A 190 -31.31 -5.77 9.04
N ASN A 191 -30.63 -5.48 7.94
CA ASN A 191 -31.23 -5.06 6.68
C ASN A 191 -31.32 -6.20 5.65
N CYS A 192 -30.82 -7.38 5.98
CA CYS A 192 -30.72 -8.51 5.06
C CYS A 192 -32.04 -9.27 4.94
N ILE A 193 -32.62 -9.31 3.76
CA ILE A 193 -33.83 -10.11 3.45
C ILE A 193 -33.52 -11.52 2.93
N GLN A 194 -32.27 -11.95 2.98
CA GLN A 194 -31.81 -13.29 2.56
C GLN A 194 -32.13 -13.66 1.10
N CYS A 195 -32.16 -12.67 0.21
CA CYS A 195 -32.43 -12.90 -1.22
C CYS A 195 -31.26 -13.48 -2.02
N ASN A 196 -30.06 -13.61 -1.42
CA ASN A 196 -28.82 -14.07 -2.07
C ASN A 196 -28.34 -13.23 -3.27
N PHE A 197 -28.95 -12.07 -3.56
CA PHE A 197 -28.59 -11.27 -4.72
C PHE A 197 -27.12 -10.80 -4.70
N CYS A 198 -26.59 -10.51 -3.52
CA CYS A 198 -25.15 -10.16 -3.37
C CYS A 198 -24.20 -11.27 -3.86
N ALA A 199 -24.56 -12.55 -3.65
CA ALA A 199 -23.77 -13.68 -4.14
C ALA A 199 -23.77 -13.85 -5.67
N TYR A 200 -24.74 -13.24 -6.36
CA TYR A 200 -24.79 -13.26 -7.83
C TYR A 200 -24.04 -12.11 -8.49
N VAL A 201 -23.76 -11.02 -7.76
CA VAL A 201 -23.14 -9.81 -8.31
C VAL A 201 -21.72 -9.54 -7.76
N CYS A 202 -21.33 -10.20 -6.69
CA CYS A 202 -19.97 -10.24 -6.17
C CYS A 202 -19.30 -11.56 -6.52
#